data_4f271b195273047b3e182091d602daab
#
_entry.id   4f271b195273047b3e182091d602daab
#
_cell.length_a   1.000
_cell.length_b   1.000
_cell.length_c   1.000
_cell.angle_alpha   90.00
_cell.angle_beta   90.00
_cell.angle_gamma   90.00
#
_symmetry.space_group_name_H-M   'P 1'
#
loop_
_entity.id
_entity.type
_entity.pdbx_description
1 polymer ?
#
loop_
_entity_poly.entity_id
_entity_poly.type
_entity_poly.pdbx_seq_one_letter_code
_entity_poly.pdbx_strand_id
1 'polypeptide(L)'
;MSKATDLTQQSEQKTVKPKTKFINCRVWVVVTLVLVVVFLLGSQITGKPQHWMLKLPDWTGIGESYEKLLEAQEKTPNGTVTKIITIDKYESAKTLWDWMSLLLAPASLVIFAAWLQGRQEKAKEDRETKEKQEQEVREKVEKERSEDNQREEVLEAYIDRLSVILLDKKLISLKEDSPQEKPIRDVALDVIRARTLSVLRRLDGDHERKASVLLFLYDTELIKSNNLYLDLKNTNLKGAKLQEAILEKAILKGANLDNAILKRAYLLEANLENAILVGANLEGANLEKANLGGANLKGANLVGAYLENAILVGANLEGAYLEKADLVGANLKGAKNLTIEQVKNANNWEKAHYNVDFRKQLGLPPKTINISNNNP
;
A
#
# COMPACT_ATOMS: atom_id res chain seq x y z
N MET A 1 9.26 14.76 -8.80
CA MET A 1 8.03 14.76 -9.62
C MET A 1 7.61 13.37 -10.15
N SER A 2 8.24 12.27 -9.74
CA SER A 2 8.02 10.92 -10.30
C SER A 2 7.29 9.93 -9.36
N LYS A 3 6.84 10.34 -8.18
CA LYS A 3 6.14 9.46 -7.20
C LYS A 3 4.62 9.69 -7.07
N ALA A 4 4.07 10.68 -7.77
CA ALA A 4 2.62 10.97 -7.71
C ALA A 4 1.78 10.12 -8.68
N THR A 5 2.38 9.47 -9.65
CA THR A 5 1.70 8.67 -10.68
C THR A 5 1.46 7.21 -10.30
N ASP A 6 2.18 6.68 -9.31
CA ASP A 6 2.08 5.26 -8.94
C ASP A 6 0.97 4.96 -7.90
N LEU A 7 0.51 5.97 -7.17
CA LEU A 7 -0.56 5.80 -6.17
C LEU A 7 -1.97 5.76 -6.78
N THR A 8 -2.12 6.19 -8.03
CA THR A 8 -3.42 6.16 -8.73
C THR A 8 -3.73 4.81 -9.38
N GLN A 9 -2.75 3.94 -9.58
CA GLN A 9 -2.98 2.63 -10.21
C GLN A 9 -3.27 1.48 -9.23
N GLN A 10 -3.03 1.65 -7.94
CA GLN A 10 -3.31 0.59 -6.95
C GLN A 10 -4.69 0.66 -6.29
N SER A 11 -5.50 1.71 -6.53
CA SER A 11 -6.85 1.83 -5.98
C SER A 11 -7.96 1.20 -6.84
N GLU A 12 -7.66 0.66 -8.01
CA GLU A 12 -8.68 0.10 -8.93
C GLU A 12 -9.04 -1.38 -8.70
N GLN A 13 -8.47 -2.07 -7.72
CA GLN A 13 -8.79 -3.48 -7.50
C GLN A 13 -9.36 -3.75 -6.11
N LYS A 14 -10.55 -3.22 -5.79
CA LYS A 14 -11.50 -3.86 -4.85
C LYS A 14 -12.87 -3.19 -4.92
N THR A 15 -13.55 -3.27 -6.06
CA THR A 15 -15.00 -3.09 -6.08
C THR A 15 -15.67 -4.44 -5.93
N VAL A 16 -16.17 -4.70 -4.73
CA VAL A 16 -17.11 -5.80 -4.46
C VAL A 16 -18.39 -5.50 -5.26
N LYS A 17 -18.68 -6.31 -6.26
CA LYS A 17 -19.93 -6.26 -7.03
C LYS A 17 -21.09 -6.65 -6.13
N PRO A 18 -22.12 -5.81 -5.92
CA PRO A 18 -23.39 -6.29 -5.35
C PRO A 18 -24.11 -7.12 -6.42
N LYS A 19 -24.38 -8.37 -6.10
CA LYS A 19 -25.13 -9.29 -6.93
C LYS A 19 -26.61 -8.86 -7.02
N THR A 20 -27.01 -8.39 -8.20
CA THR A 20 -28.24 -8.74 -8.93
C THR A 20 -29.54 -8.99 -8.18
N LYS A 21 -30.46 -8.00 -8.24
CA LYS A 21 -31.92 -8.23 -8.32
C LYS A 21 -32.63 -7.30 -9.32
N PHE A 22 -31.94 -6.48 -10.07
CA PHE A 22 -32.53 -5.49 -10.98
C PHE A 22 -32.70 -5.95 -12.44
N ILE A 23 -32.33 -7.19 -12.78
CA ILE A 23 -32.44 -7.67 -14.17
C ILE A 23 -33.90 -7.87 -14.59
N ASN A 24 -34.79 -8.19 -13.65
CA ASN A 24 -36.16 -8.53 -14.02
C ASN A 24 -37.04 -7.33 -14.43
N CYS A 25 -36.78 -6.13 -13.90
CA CYS A 25 -37.60 -4.95 -14.25
C CYS A 25 -37.28 -4.41 -15.66
N ARG A 26 -36.01 -4.43 -16.06
CA ARG A 26 -35.61 -4.00 -17.43
C ARG A 26 -36.11 -4.95 -18.50
N VAL A 27 -36.08 -6.24 -18.22
CA VAL A 27 -36.60 -7.26 -19.16
C VAL A 27 -38.10 -7.10 -19.36
N TRP A 28 -38.88 -6.87 -18.27
CA TRP A 28 -40.31 -6.64 -18.37
C TRP A 28 -40.66 -5.33 -19.11
N VAL A 29 -39.94 -4.24 -18.87
CA VAL A 29 -40.16 -2.98 -19.61
C VAL A 29 -39.84 -3.13 -21.10
N VAL A 30 -38.76 -3.84 -21.45
CA VAL A 30 -38.41 -4.12 -22.86
C VAL A 30 -39.42 -5.07 -23.48
N VAL A 31 -39.86 -6.09 -22.77
CA VAL A 31 -40.86 -7.04 -23.27
C VAL A 31 -42.22 -6.36 -23.50
N THR A 32 -42.65 -5.48 -22.58
CA THR A 32 -43.90 -4.71 -22.77
C THR A 32 -43.79 -3.71 -23.90
N LEU A 33 -42.63 -3.00 -24.04
CA LEU A 33 -42.40 -2.10 -25.15
C LEU A 33 -42.33 -2.85 -26.51
N VAL A 34 -41.69 -4.00 -26.54
CA VAL A 34 -41.65 -4.84 -27.78
C VAL A 34 -43.02 -5.34 -28.14
N LEU A 35 -43.85 -5.79 -27.16
CA LEU A 35 -45.20 -6.22 -27.40
C LEU A 35 -46.11 -5.08 -27.89
N VAL A 36 -45.94 -3.88 -27.35
CA VAL A 36 -46.65 -2.66 -27.80
C VAL A 36 -46.23 -2.30 -29.24
N VAL A 37 -44.93 -2.34 -29.56
CA VAL A 37 -44.42 -2.03 -30.87
C VAL A 37 -44.85 -3.09 -31.90
N VAL A 38 -44.79 -4.37 -31.57
CA VAL A 38 -45.25 -5.46 -32.44
C VAL A 38 -46.76 -5.34 -32.69
N PHE A 39 -47.54 -4.94 -31.68
CA PHE A 39 -48.98 -4.71 -31.83
C PHE A 39 -49.28 -3.51 -32.71
N LEU A 40 -48.57 -2.40 -32.53
CA LEU A 40 -48.72 -1.17 -33.34
C LEU A 40 -48.30 -1.39 -34.78
N LEU A 41 -47.23 -2.12 -35.03
CA LEU A 41 -46.76 -2.46 -36.38
C LEU A 41 -47.70 -3.51 -37.06
N GLY A 42 -48.19 -4.46 -36.29
CA GLY A 42 -49.15 -5.45 -36.78
C GLY A 42 -50.48 -4.85 -37.24
N SER A 43 -50.95 -3.81 -36.53
CA SER A 43 -52.21 -3.08 -36.92
C SER A 43 -52.06 -2.23 -38.18
N GLN A 44 -50.87 -1.82 -38.52
CA GLN A 44 -50.59 -1.01 -39.74
C GLN A 44 -50.40 -1.87 -41.01
N ILE A 45 -49.97 -3.12 -40.89
CA ILE A 45 -49.64 -3.99 -42.03
C ILE A 45 -50.83 -4.73 -42.59
N THR A 46 -51.87 -5.00 -41.81
CA THR A 46 -52.92 -5.92 -42.22
C THR A 46 -54.29 -5.30 -42.48
N GLY A 47 -54.54 -4.04 -42.19
CA GLY A 47 -55.81 -3.34 -42.51
C GLY A 47 -57.10 -4.06 -42.12
N LYS A 48 -57.04 -5.22 -41.46
CA LYS A 48 -58.15 -6.00 -40.94
C LYS A 48 -57.82 -6.58 -39.57
N PRO A 49 -58.69 -6.46 -38.58
CA PRO A 49 -58.48 -7.12 -37.28
C PRO A 49 -58.47 -8.64 -37.51
N GLN A 50 -57.38 -9.28 -37.08
CA GLN A 50 -57.24 -10.70 -37.31
C GLN A 50 -58.20 -11.52 -36.40
N HIS A 51 -58.81 -12.54 -36.99
CA HIS A 51 -59.90 -13.39 -36.50
C HIS A 51 -59.62 -14.16 -35.17
N TRP A 52 -58.40 -14.14 -34.65
CA TRP A 52 -58.01 -14.83 -33.43
C TRP A 52 -58.26 -14.00 -32.13
N MET A 53 -58.49 -12.69 -32.24
CA MET A 53 -58.81 -11.79 -31.10
C MET A 53 -60.29 -11.91 -30.67
N LEU A 54 -61.05 -12.82 -31.20
CA LEU A 54 -62.47 -12.70 -31.34
C LEU A 54 -63.29 -13.67 -30.49
N LYS A 55 -62.92 -14.00 -29.31
CA LYS A 55 -63.87 -14.54 -28.34
C LYS A 55 -63.61 -13.98 -26.93
N LEU A 56 -63.63 -12.66 -26.86
CA LEU A 56 -63.80 -12.02 -25.54
C LEU A 56 -65.29 -11.84 -25.28
N PRO A 57 -65.73 -12.07 -24.06
CA PRO A 57 -67.15 -11.93 -23.69
C PRO A 57 -67.70 -10.53 -23.96
N ASP A 58 -68.98 -10.40 -24.26
CA ASP A 58 -69.66 -9.14 -24.61
C ASP A 58 -69.49 -7.97 -23.67
N TRP A 59 -69.10 -8.22 -22.41
CA TRP A 59 -68.80 -7.18 -21.41
C TRP A 59 -67.49 -6.44 -21.68
N THR A 60 -66.65 -6.90 -22.57
CA THR A 60 -65.38 -6.24 -22.89
C THR A 60 -65.51 -5.01 -23.80
N GLY A 61 -66.70 -4.79 -24.35
CA GLY A 61 -66.99 -3.70 -25.29
C GLY A 61 -66.25 -3.78 -26.65
N ILE A 62 -65.62 -4.93 -26.93
CA ILE A 62 -64.96 -5.19 -28.22
C ILE A 62 -65.98 -5.86 -29.14
N GLY A 63 -66.80 -5.09 -29.81
CA GLY A 63 -67.79 -5.56 -30.72
C GLY A 63 -67.84 -4.73 -32.00
N GLU A 64 -68.35 -5.36 -33.09
CA GLU A 64 -68.49 -4.69 -34.37
C GLU A 64 -69.52 -3.57 -34.29
N SER A 65 -69.19 -2.39 -34.85
CA SER A 65 -70.17 -1.35 -35.16
C SER A 65 -70.89 -1.75 -36.45
N TYR A 66 -72.16 -2.00 -36.37
CA TYR A 66 -72.94 -2.15 -37.60
C TYR A 66 -73.93 -1.02 -37.76
N GLU A 67 -74.05 -0.57 -39.00
CA GLU A 67 -75.10 0.29 -39.40
C GLU A 67 -76.35 -0.59 -39.62
N LYS A 68 -77.38 -0.43 -38.85
CA LYS A 68 -78.66 -1.06 -39.08
C LYS A 68 -79.49 -0.17 -40.02
N LEU A 69 -79.56 -0.61 -41.24
CA LEU A 69 -80.49 0.00 -42.20
C LEU A 69 -81.91 -0.47 -41.87
N LEU A 70 -82.76 0.42 -41.40
CA LEU A 70 -84.18 0.20 -41.25
C LEU A 70 -84.89 0.81 -42.47
N GLU A 71 -85.38 -0.09 -43.36
CA GLU A 71 -86.25 0.31 -44.47
C GLU A 71 -87.71 0.35 -43.95
N ALA A 72 -88.28 1.55 -43.87
CA ALA A 72 -89.66 1.74 -43.71
C ALA A 72 -90.31 2.17 -45.02
N GLN A 73 -91.38 1.41 -45.45
CA GLN A 73 -92.17 1.79 -46.60
C GLN A 73 -93.48 2.41 -46.08
N GLU A 74 -93.68 3.66 -46.47
CA GLU A 74 -94.96 4.38 -46.21
C GLU A 74 -95.73 4.52 -47.47
N LYS A 75 -96.94 4.11 -47.45
CA LYS A 75 -97.90 4.11 -48.61
C LYS A 75 -98.73 5.37 -48.55
N THR A 76 -98.56 6.29 -49.36
CA THR A 76 -99.35 7.54 -49.45
C THR A 76 -100.74 7.25 -50.10
N PRO A 77 -101.80 8.06 -49.90
CA PRO A 77 -103.12 7.85 -50.38
C PRO A 77 -103.23 7.78 -51.89
N ASN A 78 -102.27 8.21 -52.63
CA ASN A 78 -102.19 8.18 -54.12
C ASN A 78 -101.35 7.05 -54.70
N GLY A 79 -101.01 6.01 -53.91
CA GLY A 79 -100.38 4.80 -54.37
C GLY A 79 -98.89 4.86 -54.68
N THR A 80 -98.21 5.99 -54.47
CA THR A 80 -96.75 6.07 -54.57
C THR A 80 -96.03 5.62 -53.27
N VAL A 81 -95.07 4.72 -53.45
CA VAL A 81 -94.22 4.21 -52.36
C VAL A 81 -92.99 5.08 -52.24
N THR A 82 -92.88 5.80 -51.11
CA THR A 82 -91.68 6.56 -50.77
C THR A 82 -90.82 5.70 -49.84
N LYS A 83 -89.57 5.50 -50.21
CA LYS A 83 -88.61 4.72 -49.43
C LYS A 83 -87.89 5.70 -48.45
N ILE A 84 -88.14 5.60 -47.18
CA ILE A 84 -87.41 6.38 -46.18
C ILE A 84 -86.32 5.48 -45.61
N ILE A 85 -85.05 5.88 -45.78
CA ILE A 85 -83.90 5.18 -45.21
C ILE A 85 -83.45 5.97 -44.00
N THR A 86 -83.73 5.44 -42.80
CA THR A 86 -83.18 6.00 -41.56
C THR A 86 -81.89 5.23 -41.20
N ILE A 87 -80.82 5.96 -41.13
CA ILE A 87 -79.53 5.42 -40.70
C ILE A 87 -79.37 5.73 -39.23
N ASP A 88 -79.59 4.72 -38.36
CA ASP A 88 -79.24 4.85 -36.93
C ASP A 88 -77.74 4.53 -36.79
N LYS A 89 -76.96 5.60 -36.57
CA LYS A 89 -75.55 5.43 -36.16
C LYS A 89 -75.51 5.03 -34.69
N TYR A 90 -75.15 3.80 -34.46
CA TYR A 90 -74.80 3.39 -33.12
C TYR A 90 -73.35 3.79 -32.84
N GLU A 91 -73.10 4.72 -31.88
CA GLU A 91 -71.78 4.94 -31.36
C GLU A 91 -71.39 3.75 -30.54
N SER A 92 -70.36 3.00 -30.97
CA SER A 92 -69.86 1.83 -30.26
C SER A 92 -69.44 2.25 -28.81
N ALA A 93 -69.80 1.42 -27.83
CA ALA A 93 -69.25 1.58 -26.49
C ALA A 93 -67.75 1.63 -26.53
N LYS A 94 -67.14 2.52 -25.75
CA LYS A 94 -65.67 2.68 -25.67
C LYS A 94 -65.06 1.28 -25.55
N THR A 95 -64.14 0.95 -26.44
CA THR A 95 -63.47 -0.34 -26.49
C THR A 95 -62.57 -0.52 -25.28
N LEU A 96 -62.26 -1.74 -24.88
CA LEU A 96 -61.23 -2.01 -23.84
C LEU A 96 -59.92 -1.28 -24.14
N TRP A 97 -59.62 -1.09 -25.44
CA TRP A 97 -58.47 -0.36 -25.93
C TRP A 97 -58.51 1.14 -25.60
N ASP A 98 -59.66 1.77 -25.72
CA ASP A 98 -59.86 3.17 -25.35
C ASP A 98 -59.63 3.37 -23.85
N TRP A 99 -60.17 2.45 -23.01
CA TRP A 99 -59.91 2.44 -21.60
C TRP A 99 -58.43 2.16 -21.26
N MET A 100 -57.81 1.19 -21.94
CA MET A 100 -56.39 0.89 -21.75
C MET A 100 -55.50 2.07 -22.17
N SER A 101 -55.78 2.74 -23.25
CA SER A 101 -55.01 3.92 -23.71
C SER A 101 -55.14 5.07 -22.69
N LEU A 102 -56.32 5.23 -22.09
CA LEU A 102 -56.56 6.26 -21.08
C LEU A 102 -55.84 6.02 -19.76
N LEU A 103 -55.59 4.75 -19.39
CA LEU A 103 -54.88 4.35 -18.15
C LEU A 103 -53.38 4.13 -18.37
N LEU A 104 -52.99 3.56 -19.51
CA LEU A 104 -51.59 3.22 -19.77
C LEU A 104 -50.68 4.46 -20.00
N ALA A 105 -51.21 5.52 -20.64
CA ALA A 105 -50.44 6.73 -20.88
C ALA A 105 -50.07 7.44 -19.56
N PRO A 106 -50.99 7.74 -18.63
CA PRO A 106 -50.59 8.32 -17.34
C PRO A 106 -49.74 7.39 -16.49
N ALA A 107 -50.03 6.06 -16.48
CA ALA A 107 -49.24 5.09 -15.72
C ALA A 107 -47.79 5.03 -16.23
N SER A 108 -47.59 5.04 -17.55
CA SER A 108 -46.22 5.04 -18.13
C SER A 108 -45.46 6.29 -17.79
N LEU A 109 -46.12 7.44 -17.73
CA LEU A 109 -45.50 8.72 -17.31
C LEU A 109 -45.08 8.69 -15.84
N VAL A 110 -45.94 8.14 -14.96
CA VAL A 110 -45.61 7.98 -13.53
C VAL A 110 -44.41 7.05 -13.33
N ILE A 111 -44.40 5.90 -14.03
CA ILE A 111 -43.30 4.94 -13.96
C ILE A 111 -42.00 5.55 -14.51
N PHE A 112 -42.10 6.29 -15.60
CA PHE A 112 -40.95 6.98 -16.20
C PHE A 112 -40.43 8.09 -15.27
N ALA A 113 -41.30 8.88 -14.66
CA ALA A 113 -40.94 9.91 -13.69
C ALA A 113 -40.24 9.31 -12.46
N ALA A 114 -40.81 8.22 -11.89
CA ALA A 114 -40.21 7.51 -10.75
C ALA A 114 -38.82 6.90 -11.11
N TRP A 115 -38.69 6.36 -12.34
CA TRP A 115 -37.41 5.86 -12.83
C TRP A 115 -36.36 6.99 -13.00
N LEU A 116 -36.80 8.15 -13.50
CA LEU A 116 -35.94 9.32 -13.69
C LEU A 116 -35.50 9.88 -12.33
N GLN A 117 -36.43 9.98 -11.36
CA GLN A 117 -36.09 10.37 -9.98
C GLN A 117 -35.10 9.43 -9.33
N GLY A 118 -35.35 8.11 -9.38
CA GLY A 118 -34.43 7.12 -8.82
C GLY A 118 -33.05 7.14 -9.48
N ARG A 119 -32.98 7.52 -10.78
CA ARG A 119 -31.70 7.67 -11.48
C ARG A 119 -30.97 8.95 -11.05
N GLN A 120 -31.71 10.04 -10.81
CA GLN A 120 -31.15 11.30 -10.31
C GLN A 120 -30.66 11.16 -8.86
N GLU A 121 -31.44 10.52 -8.00
CA GLU A 121 -31.06 10.24 -6.60
C GLU A 121 -29.78 9.41 -6.55
N LYS A 122 -29.75 8.32 -7.33
CA LYS A 122 -28.54 7.48 -7.40
C LYS A 122 -27.33 8.24 -7.93
N ALA A 123 -27.49 9.07 -8.96
CA ALA A 123 -26.40 9.90 -9.48
C ALA A 123 -25.95 10.96 -8.45
N LYS A 124 -26.85 11.42 -7.58
CA LYS A 124 -26.52 12.33 -6.47
C LYS A 124 -25.75 11.59 -5.37
N GLU A 125 -26.23 10.41 -4.95
CA GLU A 125 -25.51 9.56 -3.99
C GLU A 125 -24.11 9.18 -4.49
N ASP A 126 -23.97 8.80 -5.77
CA ASP A 126 -22.69 8.44 -6.36
C ASP A 126 -21.73 9.66 -6.38
N ARG A 127 -22.23 10.87 -6.62
CA ARG A 127 -21.45 12.12 -6.54
C ARG A 127 -21.02 12.43 -5.12
N GLU A 128 -21.95 12.41 -4.16
CA GLU A 128 -21.68 12.68 -2.75
C GLU A 128 -20.67 11.67 -2.17
N THR A 129 -20.78 10.41 -2.56
CA THR A 129 -19.83 9.35 -2.15
C THR A 129 -18.44 9.61 -2.72
N LYS A 130 -18.39 10.02 -4.00
CA LYS A 130 -17.14 10.36 -4.67
C LYS A 130 -16.49 11.60 -4.07
N GLU A 131 -17.27 12.64 -3.81
CA GLU A 131 -16.78 13.87 -3.17
C GLU A 131 -16.23 13.59 -1.76
N LYS A 132 -16.91 12.78 -0.96
CA LYS A 132 -16.42 12.34 0.35
C LYS A 132 -15.10 11.57 0.26
N GLN A 133 -15.01 10.63 -0.68
CA GLN A 133 -13.75 9.89 -0.90
C GLN A 133 -12.61 10.80 -1.33
N GLU A 134 -12.88 11.74 -2.23
CA GLU A 134 -11.88 12.72 -2.67
C GLU A 134 -11.45 13.64 -1.52
N GLN A 135 -12.38 14.03 -0.65
CA GLN A 135 -12.08 14.83 0.53
C GLN A 135 -11.22 14.05 1.54
N GLU A 136 -11.58 12.81 1.86
CA GLU A 136 -10.78 11.95 2.73
C GLU A 136 -9.36 11.74 2.21
N VAL A 137 -9.22 11.55 0.89
CA VAL A 137 -7.90 11.43 0.25
C VAL A 137 -7.11 12.74 0.37
N ARG A 138 -7.75 13.91 0.14
CA ARG A 138 -7.10 15.22 0.28
C ARG A 138 -6.63 15.46 1.71
N GLU A 139 -7.48 15.22 2.70
CA GLU A 139 -7.15 15.37 4.12
C GLU A 139 -5.97 14.46 4.52
N LYS A 140 -5.96 13.22 4.02
CA LYS A 140 -4.86 12.30 4.26
C LYS A 140 -3.55 12.78 3.64
N VAL A 141 -3.58 13.24 2.39
CA VAL A 141 -2.39 13.79 1.69
C VAL A 141 -1.87 15.05 2.39
N GLU A 142 -2.78 15.94 2.83
CA GLU A 142 -2.41 17.16 3.53
C GLU A 142 -1.78 16.87 4.90
N LYS A 143 -2.34 15.89 5.62
CA LYS A 143 -1.76 15.40 6.88
C LYS A 143 -0.37 14.80 6.67
N GLU A 144 -0.20 13.93 5.68
CA GLU A 144 1.10 13.33 5.35
C GLU A 144 2.14 14.41 4.99
N ARG A 145 1.72 15.42 4.21
CA ARG A 145 2.59 16.55 3.85
C ARG A 145 2.97 17.40 5.06
N SER A 146 2.02 17.64 5.96
CA SER A 146 2.30 18.38 7.21
C SER A 146 3.28 17.63 8.10
N GLU A 147 3.11 16.32 8.25
CA GLU A 147 4.04 15.47 9.01
C GLU A 147 5.44 15.45 8.36
N ASP A 148 5.51 15.42 7.04
CA ASP A 148 6.77 15.44 6.29
C ASP A 148 7.50 16.77 6.46
N ASN A 149 6.80 17.90 6.36
CA ASN A 149 7.36 19.22 6.63
C ASN A 149 7.89 19.33 8.07
N GLN A 150 7.15 18.83 9.06
CA GLN A 150 7.62 18.82 10.45
C GLN A 150 8.91 18.02 10.64
N ARG A 151 9.06 16.89 9.95
CA ARG A 151 10.29 16.08 9.99
C ARG A 151 11.46 16.82 9.35
N GLU A 152 11.21 17.55 8.25
CA GLU A 152 12.24 18.39 7.61
C GLU A 152 12.71 19.49 8.55
N GLU A 153 11.79 20.26 9.16
CA GLU A 153 12.13 21.29 10.14
C GLU A 153 12.96 20.74 11.32
N VAL A 154 12.65 19.53 11.75
CA VAL A 154 13.42 18.86 12.83
C VAL A 154 14.85 18.57 12.40
N LEU A 155 15.05 18.11 11.16
CA LEU A 155 16.37 17.82 10.62
C LEU A 155 17.18 19.11 10.39
N GLU A 156 16.60 20.12 9.75
CA GLU A 156 17.23 21.41 9.52
C GLU A 156 17.65 22.07 10.85
N ALA A 157 16.73 22.16 11.81
CA ALA A 157 17.04 22.72 13.12
C ALA A 157 18.13 21.94 13.88
N TYR A 158 18.24 20.64 13.65
CA TYR A 158 19.33 19.85 14.21
C TYR A 158 20.67 20.19 13.57
N ILE A 159 20.72 20.22 12.25
CA ILE A 159 21.93 20.53 11.47
C ILE A 159 22.46 21.93 11.84
N ASP A 160 21.57 22.94 11.84
CA ASP A 160 21.91 24.31 12.18
C ASP A 160 22.52 24.43 13.58
N ARG A 161 21.83 23.86 14.58
CA ARG A 161 22.30 23.92 15.98
C ARG A 161 23.59 23.17 16.19
N LEU A 162 23.80 22.06 15.47
CA LEU A 162 25.03 21.31 15.58
C LEU A 162 26.19 22.06 14.91
N SER A 163 25.93 22.65 13.74
CA SER A 163 26.91 23.48 13.04
C SER A 163 27.39 24.64 13.90
N VAL A 164 26.51 25.32 14.62
CA VAL A 164 26.87 26.35 15.61
C VAL A 164 27.79 25.79 16.70
N ILE A 165 27.46 24.64 17.30
CA ILE A 165 28.28 24.04 18.35
C ILE A 165 29.68 23.68 17.82
N LEU A 166 29.77 23.15 16.60
CA LEU A 166 31.03 22.76 15.98
C LEU A 166 31.91 23.96 15.67
N LEU A 167 31.32 25.04 15.13
CA LEU A 167 32.04 26.26 14.73
C LEU A 167 32.43 27.10 15.96
N ASP A 168 31.49 27.42 16.85
CA ASP A 168 31.71 28.28 18.02
C ASP A 168 32.73 27.69 19.01
N LYS A 169 32.63 26.37 19.21
CA LYS A 169 33.51 25.67 20.17
C LYS A 169 34.82 25.23 19.58
N LYS A 170 35.02 25.40 18.26
CA LYS A 170 36.18 24.82 17.55
C LYS A 170 36.42 23.36 17.94
N LEU A 171 35.31 22.63 18.12
CA LEU A 171 35.29 21.31 18.78
C LEU A 171 36.24 20.33 18.08
N ILE A 172 36.30 20.40 16.73
CA ILE A 172 37.12 19.52 15.91
C ILE A 172 38.62 19.77 16.18
N SER A 173 38.99 20.96 16.64
CA SER A 173 40.40 21.33 16.90
C SER A 173 40.85 21.09 18.35
N LEU A 174 39.93 20.73 19.26
CA LEU A 174 40.25 20.44 20.65
C LEU A 174 41.07 19.15 20.78
N LYS A 175 42.17 19.21 21.51
CA LYS A 175 43.07 18.07 21.71
C LYS A 175 42.57 17.16 22.82
N GLU A 176 42.62 15.84 22.58
CA GLU A 176 42.22 14.82 23.55
C GLU A 176 43.13 14.78 24.78
N ASP A 177 44.42 15.00 24.56
CA ASP A 177 45.46 14.90 25.58
C ASP A 177 45.61 16.19 26.39
N SER A 178 44.86 17.26 26.06
CA SER A 178 44.90 18.51 26.80
C SER A 178 44.01 18.45 28.04
N PRO A 179 44.56 18.55 29.28
CA PRO A 179 43.78 18.52 30.49
C PRO A 179 42.72 19.63 30.60
N GLN A 180 42.91 20.75 29.92
CA GLN A 180 42.02 21.90 29.90
C GLN A 180 40.92 21.75 28.85
N GLU A 181 41.22 21.15 27.70
CA GLU A 181 40.33 21.06 26.53
C GLU A 181 39.44 19.80 26.64
N LYS A 182 39.95 18.71 27.18
CA LYS A 182 39.22 17.44 27.30
C LYS A 182 37.86 17.57 27.99
N PRO A 183 37.72 18.24 29.17
CA PRO A 183 36.41 18.37 29.80
C PRO A 183 35.40 19.15 28.94
N ILE A 184 35.85 20.18 28.22
CA ILE A 184 35.00 21.00 27.32
C ILE A 184 34.55 20.16 26.18
N ARG A 185 35.43 19.36 25.59
CA ARG A 185 35.15 18.46 24.50
C ARG A 185 34.14 17.38 24.93
N ASP A 186 34.37 16.73 26.04
CA ASP A 186 33.53 15.63 26.53
C ASP A 186 32.08 16.12 26.81
N VAL A 187 31.93 17.28 27.44
CA VAL A 187 30.62 17.92 27.68
C VAL A 187 29.92 18.26 26.36
N ALA A 188 30.68 18.79 25.37
CA ALA A 188 30.11 19.10 24.06
C ALA A 188 29.65 17.84 23.32
N LEU A 189 30.44 16.77 23.37
CA LEU A 189 30.07 15.47 22.78
C LEU A 189 28.82 14.87 23.44
N ASP A 190 28.69 14.99 24.77
CA ASP A 190 27.49 14.55 25.48
C ASP A 190 26.23 15.33 25.04
N VAL A 191 26.35 16.65 24.86
CA VAL A 191 25.26 17.49 24.35
C VAL A 191 24.90 17.09 22.90
N ILE A 192 25.88 16.90 22.04
CA ILE A 192 25.69 16.46 20.66
C ILE A 192 25.00 15.10 20.64
N ARG A 193 25.47 14.14 21.45
CA ARG A 193 24.89 12.83 21.60
C ARG A 193 23.41 12.90 22.01
N ALA A 194 23.12 13.66 23.08
CA ALA A 194 21.74 13.81 23.56
C ALA A 194 20.81 14.39 22.48
N ARG A 195 21.27 15.39 21.74
CA ARG A 195 20.51 15.98 20.61
C ARG A 195 20.32 14.99 19.47
N THR A 196 21.37 14.27 19.07
CA THR A 196 21.32 13.24 18.04
C THR A 196 20.29 12.14 18.38
N LEU A 197 20.35 11.63 19.60
CA LEU A 197 19.38 10.63 20.09
C LEU A 197 17.95 11.16 20.08
N SER A 198 17.75 12.43 20.43
CA SER A 198 16.44 13.07 20.40
C SER A 198 15.89 13.19 18.99
N VAL A 199 16.72 13.63 18.05
CA VAL A 199 16.32 13.77 16.62
C VAL A 199 16.02 12.41 16.00
N LEU A 200 16.89 11.42 16.19
CA LEU A 200 16.66 10.06 15.65
C LEU A 200 15.37 9.43 16.18
N ARG A 201 14.93 9.77 17.40
CA ARG A 201 13.61 9.37 17.93
C ARG A 201 12.47 10.11 17.26
N ARG A 202 12.61 11.41 17.02
CA ARG A 202 11.57 12.22 16.34
C ARG A 202 11.42 11.87 14.87
N LEU A 203 12.47 11.36 14.25
CA LEU A 203 12.48 10.84 12.87
C LEU A 203 12.09 9.37 12.81
N ASP A 204 11.39 8.84 13.81
CA ASP A 204 10.98 7.43 13.77
C ASP A 204 10.05 7.16 12.58
N GLY A 205 10.30 6.05 11.86
CA GLY A 205 9.65 5.73 10.60
C GLY A 205 10.21 6.48 9.38
N ASP A 206 11.05 7.51 9.55
CA ASP A 206 11.69 8.21 8.44
C ASP A 206 13.12 7.70 8.19
N HIS A 207 13.18 6.71 7.31
CA HIS A 207 14.43 5.98 7.05
C HIS A 207 15.46 6.80 6.28
N GLU A 208 15.02 7.76 5.46
CA GLU A 208 15.89 8.64 4.68
C GLU A 208 16.54 9.70 5.59
N ARG A 209 15.73 10.41 6.39
CA ARG A 209 16.24 11.47 7.25
C ARG A 209 17.13 10.95 8.37
N LYS A 210 16.87 9.73 8.89
CA LYS A 210 17.80 9.06 9.81
C LYS A 210 19.20 8.86 9.17
N ALA A 211 19.23 8.46 7.90
CA ALA A 211 20.49 8.32 7.17
C ALA A 211 21.17 9.67 6.98
N SER A 212 20.43 10.74 6.66
CA SER A 212 20.97 12.10 6.55
C SER A 212 21.62 12.60 7.84
N VAL A 213 21.04 12.28 9.00
CA VAL A 213 21.68 12.59 10.31
C VAL A 213 23.04 11.91 10.43
N LEU A 214 23.13 10.62 10.09
CA LEU A 214 24.40 9.88 10.21
C LEU A 214 25.44 10.34 9.19
N LEU A 215 25.01 10.68 7.97
CA LEU A 215 25.88 11.23 6.94
C LEU A 215 26.45 12.59 7.39
N PHE A 216 25.61 13.47 7.93
CA PHE A 216 26.06 14.74 8.48
C PHE A 216 27.06 14.56 9.63
N LEU A 217 26.86 13.60 10.52
CA LEU A 217 27.80 13.27 11.59
C LEU A 217 29.13 12.74 11.05
N TYR A 218 29.08 12.00 9.94
CA TYR A 218 30.28 11.53 9.26
C TYR A 218 31.04 12.68 8.58
N ASP A 219 30.33 13.52 7.82
CA ASP A 219 30.91 14.66 7.09
C ASP A 219 31.54 15.68 8.06
N THR A 220 31.00 15.82 9.26
CA THR A 220 31.54 16.65 10.33
C THR A 220 32.64 15.96 11.15
N GLU A 221 33.08 14.76 10.75
CA GLU A 221 34.13 13.96 11.39
C GLU A 221 33.77 13.49 12.84
N LEU A 222 32.53 13.66 13.28
CA LEU A 222 32.08 13.26 14.62
C LEU A 222 32.01 11.74 14.80
N ILE A 223 31.88 10.97 13.71
CA ILE A 223 31.91 9.49 13.75
C ILE A 223 33.30 8.96 13.37
N LYS A 224 34.03 9.64 12.49
CA LYS A 224 35.23 9.14 11.84
C LYS A 224 36.55 9.52 12.55
N SER A 225 36.57 10.61 13.31
CA SER A 225 37.83 11.17 13.86
C SER A 225 38.42 10.25 14.91
N ASN A 226 39.73 10.03 14.83
CA ASN A 226 40.46 9.30 15.85
C ASN A 226 40.39 9.97 17.23
N ASN A 227 39.97 11.23 17.26
CA ASN A 227 39.91 12.07 18.47
C ASN A 227 38.47 12.43 18.91
N LEU A 228 37.46 12.21 18.07
CA LEU A 228 36.05 12.52 18.37
C LEU A 228 35.16 11.31 18.06
N TYR A 229 34.85 10.51 19.07
CA TYR A 229 33.92 9.40 18.93
C TYR A 229 32.56 9.77 19.49
N LEU A 230 31.60 10.01 18.63
CA LEU A 230 30.22 10.13 19.07
C LEU A 230 29.67 8.75 19.46
N ASP A 231 29.28 8.62 20.72
CA ASP A 231 28.68 7.38 21.24
C ASP A 231 27.22 7.28 20.80
N LEU A 232 26.95 6.40 19.82
CA LEU A 232 25.61 6.11 19.30
C LEU A 232 24.99 4.84 19.91
N LYS A 233 25.41 4.46 21.14
CA LYS A 233 24.83 3.32 21.86
C LYS A 233 23.33 3.45 22.01
N ASN A 234 22.64 2.32 21.80
CA ASN A 234 21.19 2.19 21.96
C ASN A 234 20.37 3.15 21.08
N THR A 235 20.93 3.65 19.97
CA THR A 235 20.19 4.47 19.02
C THR A 235 19.11 3.67 18.28
N ASN A 236 18.00 4.32 17.94
CA ASN A 236 16.97 3.73 17.07
C ASN A 236 17.24 4.06 15.59
N LEU A 237 17.87 3.13 14.89
CA LEU A 237 18.18 3.18 13.47
C LEU A 237 17.36 2.13 12.68
N LYS A 238 16.25 1.68 13.25
CA LYS A 238 15.35 0.73 12.57
C LYS A 238 14.98 1.20 11.18
N GLY A 239 15.16 0.32 10.19
CA GLY A 239 14.85 0.56 8.79
C GLY A 239 15.70 1.63 8.10
N ALA A 240 16.70 2.25 8.77
CA ALA A 240 17.51 3.32 8.19
C ALA A 240 18.17 2.89 6.88
N LYS A 241 18.15 3.77 5.88
CA LYS A 241 18.76 3.57 4.56
C LYS A 241 20.23 3.99 4.58
N LEU A 242 21.08 3.07 4.94
CA LEU A 242 22.53 3.26 5.16
C LEU A 242 23.36 2.53 4.10
N GLN A 243 22.86 2.45 2.85
CA GLN A 243 23.64 1.87 1.75
C GLN A 243 24.94 2.68 1.56
N GLU A 244 26.04 1.95 1.48
CA GLU A 244 27.37 2.52 1.26
C GLU A 244 27.80 3.56 2.33
N ALA A 245 27.04 3.65 3.45
CA ALA A 245 27.39 4.58 4.54
C ALA A 245 28.74 4.24 5.13
N ILE A 246 29.53 5.26 5.46
CA ILE A 246 30.83 5.10 6.10
C ILE A 246 30.64 5.22 7.62
N LEU A 247 30.71 4.07 8.30
CA LEU A 247 30.50 3.90 9.73
C LEU A 247 31.71 3.19 10.38
N GLU A 248 32.90 3.43 9.82
CA GLU A 248 34.15 2.89 10.36
C GLU A 248 34.34 3.31 11.82
N LYS A 249 34.67 2.34 12.67
CA LYS A 249 34.89 2.53 14.12
C LYS A 249 33.68 3.10 14.89
N ALA A 250 32.50 3.20 14.25
CA ALA A 250 31.30 3.74 14.89
C ALA A 250 30.92 2.94 16.16
N ILE A 251 30.54 3.64 17.23
CA ILE A 251 30.07 3.03 18.48
C ILE A 251 28.56 2.82 18.42
N LEU A 252 28.14 1.66 17.92
CA LEU A 252 26.72 1.26 17.72
C LEU A 252 26.29 0.14 18.69
N LYS A 253 26.95 0.03 19.83
CA LYS A 253 26.63 -0.99 20.84
C LYS A 253 25.16 -0.91 21.26
N GLY A 254 24.43 -2.02 21.15
CA GLY A 254 23.01 -2.10 21.49
C GLY A 254 22.09 -1.27 20.57
N ALA A 255 22.59 -0.71 19.47
CA ALA A 255 21.75 0.03 18.52
C ALA A 255 20.69 -0.87 17.89
N ASN A 256 19.51 -0.32 17.64
CA ASN A 256 18.45 -0.99 16.93
C ASN A 256 18.57 -0.69 15.41
N LEU A 257 19.06 -1.66 14.67
CA LEU A 257 19.22 -1.66 13.21
C LEU A 257 18.28 -2.69 12.54
N ASP A 258 17.17 -3.03 13.20
CA ASP A 258 16.15 -3.94 12.68
C ASP A 258 15.70 -3.50 11.26
N ASN A 259 15.79 -4.39 10.27
CA ASN A 259 15.49 -4.14 8.86
C ASN A 259 16.26 -2.94 8.23
N ALA A 260 17.37 -2.49 8.82
CA ALA A 260 18.19 -1.46 8.20
C ALA A 260 18.84 -1.95 6.90
N ILE A 261 19.01 -1.03 5.93
CA ILE A 261 19.64 -1.33 4.66
C ILE A 261 21.09 -0.85 4.70
N LEU A 262 22.00 -1.76 5.02
CA LEU A 262 23.45 -1.57 5.18
C LEU A 262 24.26 -2.17 4.02
N LYS A 263 23.62 -2.34 2.85
CA LYS A 263 24.26 -2.91 1.67
C LYS A 263 25.52 -2.13 1.32
N ARG A 264 26.67 -2.83 1.24
CA ARG A 264 28.00 -2.28 0.98
C ARG A 264 28.43 -1.19 1.98
N ALA A 265 27.85 -1.11 3.16
CA ALA A 265 28.28 -0.17 4.19
C ALA A 265 29.71 -0.49 4.67
N TYR A 266 30.46 0.55 5.02
CA TYR A 266 31.81 0.44 5.55
C TYR A 266 31.72 0.45 7.09
N LEU A 267 31.82 -0.72 7.70
CA LEU A 267 31.71 -0.96 9.15
C LEU A 267 33.02 -1.52 9.73
N LEU A 268 34.15 -1.20 9.09
CA LEU A 268 35.48 -1.60 9.57
C LEU A 268 35.67 -1.21 11.03
N GLU A 269 36.04 -2.16 11.88
CA GLU A 269 36.26 -1.97 13.32
C GLU A 269 35.04 -1.37 14.10
N ALA A 270 33.83 -1.34 13.51
CA ALA A 270 32.65 -0.83 14.20
C ALA A 270 32.28 -1.70 15.41
N ASN A 271 31.81 -1.05 16.48
CA ASN A 271 31.31 -1.74 17.66
C ASN A 271 29.79 -1.93 17.59
N LEU A 272 29.35 -3.11 17.19
CA LEU A 272 27.96 -3.56 17.08
C LEU A 272 27.59 -4.57 18.17
N GLU A 273 28.33 -4.58 19.30
CA GLU A 273 28.08 -5.49 20.41
C GLU A 273 26.63 -5.37 20.90
N ASN A 274 25.92 -6.49 20.99
CA ASN A 274 24.49 -6.56 21.36
C ASN A 274 23.54 -5.75 20.47
N ALA A 275 23.95 -5.33 19.28
CA ALA A 275 23.07 -4.62 18.35
C ALA A 275 21.94 -5.55 17.83
N ILE A 276 20.78 -4.96 17.51
CA ILE A 276 19.64 -5.65 16.91
C ILE A 276 19.69 -5.44 15.40
N LEU A 277 20.02 -6.49 14.64
CA LEU A 277 20.20 -6.50 13.20
C LEU A 277 19.25 -7.51 12.52
N VAL A 278 18.08 -7.74 13.14
CA VAL A 278 17.08 -8.67 12.63
C VAL A 278 16.63 -8.24 11.22
N GLY A 279 16.76 -9.14 10.24
CA GLY A 279 16.40 -8.86 8.86
C GLY A 279 17.19 -7.72 8.19
N ALA A 280 18.26 -7.23 8.78
CA ALA A 280 19.09 -6.18 8.19
C ALA A 280 19.77 -6.68 6.89
N ASN A 281 19.87 -5.79 5.89
CA ASN A 281 20.57 -6.08 4.66
C ASN A 281 22.03 -5.59 4.73
N LEU A 282 22.95 -6.52 4.99
CA LEU A 282 24.39 -6.31 5.06
C LEU A 282 25.14 -6.89 3.83
N GLU A 283 24.42 -7.09 2.71
CA GLU A 283 25.00 -7.62 1.48
C GLU A 283 26.25 -6.82 1.05
N GLY A 284 27.39 -7.50 0.96
CA GLY A 284 28.66 -6.90 0.57
C GLY A 284 29.21 -5.85 1.56
N ALA A 285 28.66 -5.73 2.78
CA ALA A 285 29.17 -4.81 3.79
C ALA A 285 30.58 -5.18 4.25
N ASN A 286 31.42 -4.19 4.51
CA ASN A 286 32.74 -4.39 5.10
C ASN A 286 32.62 -4.36 6.65
N LEU A 287 32.67 -5.54 7.26
CA LEU A 287 32.62 -5.79 8.69
C LEU A 287 33.97 -6.29 9.23
N GLU A 288 35.07 -6.04 8.51
CA GLU A 288 36.40 -6.47 8.94
C GLU A 288 36.69 -5.95 10.37
N LYS A 289 37.13 -6.83 11.24
CA LYS A 289 37.39 -6.56 12.67
C LYS A 289 36.23 -5.95 13.47
N ALA A 290 35.00 -5.91 12.91
CA ALA A 290 33.83 -5.39 13.63
C ALA A 290 33.51 -6.27 14.84
N ASN A 291 33.06 -5.65 15.94
CA ASN A 291 32.58 -6.36 17.13
C ASN A 291 31.06 -6.55 17.03
N LEU A 292 30.61 -7.77 16.69
CA LEU A 292 29.23 -8.24 16.65
C LEU A 292 28.91 -9.19 17.81
N GLY A 293 29.70 -9.13 18.90
CA GLY A 293 29.49 -9.98 20.07
C GLY A 293 28.08 -9.86 20.63
N GLY A 294 27.36 -10.99 20.74
CA GLY A 294 25.98 -11.00 21.23
C GLY A 294 24.94 -10.32 20.33
N ALA A 295 25.32 -9.82 19.15
CA ALA A 295 24.39 -9.19 18.22
C ALA A 295 23.29 -10.15 17.74
N ASN A 296 22.08 -9.64 17.51
CA ASN A 296 20.98 -10.41 16.95
C ASN A 296 20.91 -10.21 15.42
N LEU A 297 21.47 -11.17 14.70
CA LEU A 297 21.53 -11.21 13.23
C LEU A 297 20.47 -12.15 12.61
N LYS A 298 19.39 -12.45 13.34
CA LYS A 298 18.34 -13.34 12.85
C LYS A 298 17.80 -12.86 11.49
N GLY A 299 17.86 -13.71 10.46
CA GLY A 299 17.40 -13.42 9.12
C GLY A 299 18.17 -12.31 8.40
N ALA A 300 19.30 -11.86 8.92
CA ALA A 300 20.11 -10.83 8.27
C ALA A 300 20.74 -11.36 6.97
N ASN A 301 20.81 -10.51 5.95
CA ASN A 301 21.48 -10.81 4.69
C ASN A 301 22.95 -10.38 4.77
N LEU A 302 23.86 -11.33 4.93
CA LEU A 302 25.31 -11.16 4.95
C LEU A 302 25.99 -11.71 3.67
N VAL A 303 25.24 -11.88 2.58
CA VAL A 303 25.77 -12.40 1.31
C VAL A 303 26.93 -11.55 0.84
N GLY A 304 28.10 -12.20 0.64
CA GLY A 304 29.31 -11.53 0.18
C GLY A 304 29.87 -10.48 1.15
N ALA A 305 29.42 -10.44 2.42
CA ALA A 305 29.99 -9.54 3.42
C ALA A 305 31.43 -9.93 3.78
N TYR A 306 32.27 -8.93 4.07
CA TYR A 306 33.66 -9.11 4.53
C TYR A 306 33.65 -9.16 6.06
N LEU A 307 33.86 -10.36 6.62
CA LEU A 307 33.86 -10.63 8.07
C LEU A 307 35.26 -11.01 8.59
N GLU A 308 36.32 -10.63 7.88
CA GLU A 308 37.67 -10.95 8.28
C GLU A 308 37.98 -10.46 9.70
N ASN A 309 38.38 -11.39 10.55
CA ASN A 309 38.67 -11.11 11.97
C ASN A 309 37.51 -10.50 12.78
N ALA A 310 36.27 -10.54 12.27
CA ALA A 310 35.11 -10.05 13.01
C ALA A 310 34.82 -10.90 14.25
N ILE A 311 34.32 -10.27 15.29
CA ILE A 311 33.94 -10.91 16.56
C ILE A 311 32.45 -11.17 16.57
N LEU A 312 32.03 -12.44 16.40
CA LEU A 312 30.62 -12.89 16.42
C LEU A 312 30.33 -13.80 17.63
N VAL A 313 31.11 -13.65 18.69
CA VAL A 313 30.95 -14.47 19.90
C VAL A 313 29.54 -14.32 20.47
N GLY A 314 28.81 -15.42 20.58
CA GLY A 314 27.46 -15.41 21.12
C GLY A 314 26.40 -14.73 20.24
N ALA A 315 26.72 -14.29 19.04
CA ALA A 315 25.76 -13.69 18.11
C ALA A 315 24.68 -14.71 17.68
N ASN A 316 23.45 -14.24 17.48
CA ASN A 316 22.36 -15.05 16.96
C ASN A 316 22.31 -14.98 15.42
N LEU A 317 22.62 -16.07 14.76
CA LEU A 317 22.68 -16.22 13.30
C LEU A 317 21.52 -17.07 12.74
N GLU A 318 20.42 -17.18 13.48
CA GLU A 318 19.24 -17.94 13.04
C GLU A 318 18.74 -17.44 11.67
N GLY A 319 18.79 -18.32 10.66
CA GLY A 319 18.34 -18.01 9.30
C GLY A 319 19.10 -16.86 8.60
N ALA A 320 20.26 -16.45 9.10
CA ALA A 320 21.11 -15.49 8.42
C ALA A 320 21.71 -16.08 7.14
N TYR A 321 21.82 -15.27 6.09
CA TYR A 321 22.38 -15.64 4.80
C TYR A 321 23.89 -15.32 4.80
N LEU A 322 24.75 -16.34 4.70
CA LEU A 322 26.21 -16.23 4.73
C LEU A 322 26.87 -16.61 3.40
N GLU A 323 26.11 -16.80 2.34
CA GLU A 323 26.62 -17.20 1.05
C GLU A 323 27.72 -16.24 0.59
N LYS A 324 28.90 -16.79 0.25
CA LYS A 324 30.07 -16.04 -0.18
C LYS A 324 30.61 -15.00 0.83
N ALA A 325 30.11 -14.93 2.06
CA ALA A 325 30.70 -14.10 3.09
C ALA A 325 32.13 -14.57 3.40
N ASP A 326 33.08 -13.66 3.59
CA ASP A 326 34.45 -14.02 3.94
C ASP A 326 34.63 -14.15 5.45
N LEU A 327 34.91 -15.36 5.91
CA LEU A 327 35.04 -15.72 7.33
C LEU A 327 36.47 -15.88 7.80
N VAL A 328 37.48 -15.39 7.08
CA VAL A 328 38.90 -15.51 7.50
C VAL A 328 39.07 -14.95 8.92
N GLY A 329 39.52 -15.83 9.85
CA GLY A 329 39.77 -15.40 11.23
C GLY A 329 38.54 -14.95 12.04
N ALA A 330 37.34 -14.99 11.46
CA ALA A 330 36.12 -14.61 12.18
C ALA A 330 35.90 -15.48 13.41
N ASN A 331 35.52 -14.87 14.54
CA ASN A 331 35.29 -15.58 15.80
C ASN A 331 33.80 -15.89 16.03
N LEU A 332 33.39 -17.09 15.66
CA LEU A 332 32.03 -17.61 15.77
C LEU A 332 31.81 -18.49 17.01
N LYS A 333 32.70 -18.41 18.03
CA LYS A 333 32.56 -19.20 19.26
C LYS A 333 31.25 -18.82 19.99
N GLY A 334 30.44 -19.84 20.30
CA GLY A 334 29.17 -19.63 20.97
C GLY A 334 28.09 -18.91 20.13
N ALA A 335 28.31 -18.73 18.83
CA ALA A 335 27.27 -18.27 17.93
C ALA A 335 26.05 -19.19 18.03
N LYS A 336 24.85 -18.58 18.13
CA LYS A 336 23.59 -19.29 18.36
C LYS A 336 22.89 -19.56 17.04
N ASN A 337 22.21 -20.71 16.95
CA ASN A 337 21.37 -21.10 15.83
C ASN A 337 22.11 -21.09 14.46
N LEU A 338 23.42 -21.23 14.48
CA LEU A 338 24.26 -21.35 13.29
C LEU A 338 24.25 -22.79 12.78
N THR A 339 24.00 -23.01 11.51
CA THR A 339 23.97 -24.33 10.89
C THR A 339 25.24 -24.61 10.11
N ILE A 340 25.56 -25.93 9.90
CA ILE A 340 26.68 -26.37 9.09
C ILE A 340 26.53 -25.88 7.64
N GLU A 341 25.33 -25.89 7.11
CA GLU A 341 25.03 -25.46 5.75
C GLU A 341 25.31 -23.98 5.55
N GLN A 342 24.82 -23.09 6.46
CA GLN A 342 25.12 -21.66 6.42
C GLN A 342 26.62 -21.39 6.38
N VAL A 343 27.40 -22.09 7.21
CA VAL A 343 28.85 -21.94 7.29
C VAL A 343 29.52 -22.40 6.01
N LYS A 344 29.16 -23.57 5.49
CA LYS A 344 29.79 -24.14 4.29
C LYS A 344 29.53 -23.37 3.00
N ASN A 345 28.49 -22.54 2.98
CA ASN A 345 28.18 -21.62 1.88
C ASN A 345 29.02 -20.34 1.91
N ALA A 346 29.72 -20.09 3.02
CA ALA A 346 30.63 -18.95 3.15
C ALA A 346 32.03 -19.28 2.61
N ASN A 347 32.79 -18.25 2.25
CA ASN A 347 34.17 -18.34 1.84
C ASN A 347 35.09 -18.46 3.08
N ASN A 348 36.19 -19.22 2.95
CA ASN A 348 37.24 -19.33 3.95
C ASN A 348 36.74 -19.79 5.35
N TRP A 349 35.59 -20.45 5.40
CA TRP A 349 34.94 -20.87 6.65
C TRP A 349 35.86 -21.78 7.50
N GLU A 350 36.75 -22.55 6.90
CA GLU A 350 37.71 -23.40 7.59
C GLU A 350 38.70 -22.62 8.46
N LYS A 351 38.96 -21.37 8.09
CA LYS A 351 39.87 -20.46 8.80
C LYS A 351 39.22 -19.74 9.97
N ALA A 352 37.90 -19.82 10.12
CA ALA A 352 37.18 -19.20 11.24
C ALA A 352 37.37 -19.98 12.56
N HIS A 353 37.01 -19.35 13.67
CA HIS A 353 37.09 -19.87 15.01
C HIS A 353 35.73 -20.34 15.50
N TYR A 354 35.57 -21.60 15.82
CA TYR A 354 34.36 -22.24 16.31
C TYR A 354 34.58 -22.87 17.69
N ASN A 355 33.50 -23.22 18.40
CA ASN A 355 33.54 -24.11 19.54
C ASN A 355 34.04 -25.51 19.12
N VAL A 356 34.60 -26.25 20.04
CA VAL A 356 35.18 -27.57 19.79
C VAL A 356 34.17 -28.53 19.13
N ASP A 357 32.94 -28.57 19.67
CA ASP A 357 31.89 -29.46 19.18
C ASP A 357 31.42 -29.08 17.77
N PHE A 358 31.20 -27.80 17.51
CA PHE A 358 30.77 -27.34 16.18
C PHE A 358 31.90 -27.52 15.13
N ARG A 359 33.14 -27.27 15.55
CA ARG A 359 34.33 -27.57 14.70
C ARG A 359 34.42 -29.04 14.30
N LYS A 360 34.11 -29.95 15.24
CA LYS A 360 34.05 -31.41 14.98
C LYS A 360 32.91 -31.75 13.99
N GLN A 361 31.74 -31.14 14.16
CA GLN A 361 30.61 -31.32 13.23
C GLN A 361 30.94 -30.83 11.81
N LEU A 362 31.75 -29.78 11.66
CA LEU A 362 32.24 -29.27 10.38
C LEU A 362 33.29 -30.20 9.72
N GLY A 363 33.81 -31.22 10.45
CA GLY A 363 34.88 -32.12 9.96
C GLY A 363 36.28 -31.50 10.07
N LEU A 364 36.44 -30.39 10.82
CA LEU A 364 37.73 -29.73 10.97
C LEU A 364 38.60 -30.38 12.06
N PRO A 365 39.93 -30.47 11.89
CA PRO A 365 40.84 -30.98 12.91
C PRO A 365 40.78 -30.12 14.19
N PRO A 366 41.05 -30.68 15.36
CA PRO A 366 41.19 -29.91 16.58
C PRO A 366 42.26 -28.82 16.40
N LYS A 367 41.99 -27.62 16.92
CA LYS A 367 42.99 -26.55 16.84
C LYS A 367 44.12 -26.87 17.78
N THR A 368 45.32 -27.13 17.26
CA THR A 368 46.53 -27.30 18.08
C THR A 368 46.79 -26.00 18.84
N ILE A 369 46.72 -26.07 20.15
CA ILE A 369 47.23 -24.99 21.03
C ILE A 369 48.74 -25.08 20.91
N ASN A 370 49.36 -24.22 20.10
CA ASN A 370 50.80 -24.01 20.20
C ASN A 370 51.07 -23.40 21.59
N ILE A 371 51.32 -24.24 22.56
CA ILE A 371 51.98 -23.83 23.79
C ILE A 371 53.41 -23.54 23.36
N SER A 372 53.68 -22.28 22.96
CA SER A 372 55.06 -21.81 22.88
C SER A 372 55.58 -21.91 24.32
N ASN A 373 56.41 -22.88 24.57
CA ASN A 373 57.20 -22.98 25.76
C ASN A 373 58.10 -21.73 25.83
N ASN A 374 57.58 -20.68 26.51
CA ASN A 374 58.47 -19.75 27.18
C ASN A 374 58.96 -20.46 28.42
N ASN A 375 59.99 -21.25 28.32
CA ASN A 375 60.84 -21.63 29.43
C ASN A 375 61.76 -20.41 29.78
N PRO A 376 61.96 -20.13 31.06
CA PRO A 376 62.62 -18.96 31.62
C PRO A 376 64.09 -18.82 31.22
#